data_5b64fc07aa09010770ea6ab83a8e78e0
#
_entry.id   5b64fc07aa09010770ea6ab83a8e78e0
#
_cell.length_a   1.000
_cell.length_b   1.000
_cell.length_c   1.000
_cell.angle_alpha   90.00
_cell.angle_beta   90.00
_cell.angle_gamma   90.00
#
_symmetry.space_group_name_H-M   'P 1'
#
loop_
_entity.id
_entity.type
_entity.pdbx_description
1 polymer ?
#
loop_
_entity_poly.entity_id
_entity_poly.type
_entity_poly.pdbx_seq_one_letter_code
_entity_poly.pdbx_strand_id
1 'polypeptide(L)'
;MKFGLTKKRKTSPSKAKVILRTPDSRSSAIEVIINKYCNIIKDFKGLYIEKFFSDGMLLTHLYPKTAVLVSDNPFVSEFYSDISYKTVVDIRMIEGYFYRDNISEEKKEETFKKMIKYLNHDIKYSDIGITNWYEFSRAAIFYCLCRMASSPHSIKYDGKELCDIKMSKASKKITNLINDDYKIDYFKNAKIQIVKPEVEIKPHSDDFMFMNLPKKYDSNDALEFAAEFMQYDNGIFLMEDSDVNRTIFEKFKIISKKEVYEPSDVPVNSKNVIAVIRHKGKIYD
;
A
#
# COMPACT_ATOMS: atom_id res chain seq x y z
N MET A 1 -23.06 -37.62 -25.63
CA MET A 1 -22.14 -36.50 -25.44
C MET A 1 -21.90 -36.29 -23.94
N LYS A 2 -20.74 -36.60 -23.42
CA LYS A 2 -20.39 -36.38 -22.01
C LYS A 2 -19.74 -35.00 -21.90
N PHE A 3 -20.39 -34.05 -21.26
CA PHE A 3 -19.82 -32.75 -20.91
C PHE A 3 -18.79 -32.95 -19.79
N GLY A 4 -17.52 -32.72 -20.12
CA GLY A 4 -16.44 -32.77 -19.15
C GLY A 4 -16.54 -31.60 -18.17
N LEU A 5 -16.73 -31.95 -16.90
CA LEU A 5 -16.61 -31.02 -15.78
C LEU A 5 -15.16 -30.50 -15.73
N THR A 6 -14.97 -29.23 -16.09
CA THR A 6 -13.71 -28.53 -15.88
C THR A 6 -13.40 -28.50 -14.38
N LYS A 7 -12.38 -29.24 -13.97
CA LYS A 7 -11.82 -29.14 -12.61
C LYS A 7 -11.46 -27.69 -12.34
N LYS A 8 -12.18 -27.04 -11.39
CA LYS A 8 -11.76 -25.77 -10.81
C LYS A 8 -10.30 -25.95 -10.33
N ARG A 9 -9.37 -25.29 -10.99
CA ARG A 9 -8.00 -25.16 -10.49
C ARG A 9 -8.11 -24.58 -9.07
N LYS A 10 -7.68 -25.35 -8.07
CA LYS A 10 -7.37 -24.79 -6.75
C LYS A 10 -6.20 -23.83 -6.96
N THR A 11 -6.49 -22.56 -7.13
CA THR A 11 -5.47 -21.52 -7.06
C THR A 11 -4.93 -21.56 -5.64
N SER A 12 -3.66 -21.92 -5.48
CA SER A 12 -2.94 -21.63 -4.24
C SER A 12 -3.15 -20.15 -3.93
N PRO A 13 -3.33 -19.75 -2.66
CA PRO A 13 -3.46 -18.34 -2.32
C PRO A 13 -2.27 -17.60 -2.93
N SER A 14 -2.55 -16.69 -3.87
CA SER A 14 -1.49 -15.89 -4.49
C SER A 14 -0.83 -15.13 -3.35
N LYS A 15 0.51 -15.22 -3.26
CA LYS A 15 1.26 -14.43 -2.27
C LYS A 15 0.78 -13.00 -2.32
N ALA A 16 0.42 -12.45 -1.16
CA ALA A 16 0.04 -11.05 -1.04
C ALA A 16 1.16 -10.19 -1.67
N LYS A 17 0.81 -9.27 -2.54
CA LYS A 17 1.78 -8.46 -3.29
C LYS A 17 1.50 -6.98 -3.07
N VAL A 18 2.55 -6.24 -2.73
CA VAL A 18 2.53 -4.78 -2.71
C VAL A 18 2.16 -4.27 -4.09
N ILE A 19 1.10 -3.47 -4.20
CA ILE A 19 0.74 -2.80 -5.45
C ILE A 19 1.66 -1.61 -5.68
N LEU A 20 1.68 -0.68 -4.74
CA LEU A 20 2.47 0.54 -4.80
C LEU A 20 3.64 0.47 -3.81
N ARG A 21 4.85 0.71 -4.28
CA ARG A 21 6.03 0.76 -3.40
C ARG A 21 6.13 2.14 -2.75
N THR A 22 5.98 2.18 -1.43
CA THR A 22 6.02 3.41 -0.64
C THR A 22 7.05 3.31 0.48
N PRO A 23 7.53 4.43 1.04
CA PRO A 23 8.52 4.43 2.12
C PRO A 23 8.07 3.69 3.37
N ASP A 24 6.78 3.76 3.69
CA ASP A 24 6.19 3.20 4.92
C ASP A 24 5.68 1.76 4.75
N SER A 25 5.95 1.13 3.60
CA SER A 25 5.54 -0.26 3.37
C SER A 25 6.28 -1.22 4.32
N ARG A 26 5.51 -1.96 5.12
CA ARG A 26 5.97 -3.05 5.98
C ARG A 26 5.53 -4.41 5.43
N SER A 27 5.71 -4.59 4.14
CA SER A 27 5.20 -5.75 3.40
C SER A 27 5.60 -7.09 3.98
N SER A 28 6.82 -7.22 4.50
CA SER A 28 7.28 -8.49 5.11
C SER A 28 6.53 -8.79 6.41
N ALA A 29 6.29 -7.80 7.27
CA ALA A 29 5.52 -7.98 8.49
C ALA A 29 4.05 -8.32 8.16
N ILE A 30 3.45 -7.62 7.20
CA ILE A 30 2.09 -7.89 6.74
C ILE A 30 1.98 -9.32 6.16
N GLU A 31 2.98 -9.79 5.39
CA GLU A 31 2.98 -11.16 4.86
C GLU A 31 3.00 -12.22 5.98
N VAL A 32 3.81 -12.02 7.02
CA VAL A 32 3.84 -12.91 8.17
C VAL A 32 2.51 -12.92 8.92
N ILE A 33 1.91 -11.74 9.16
CA ILE A 33 0.62 -11.60 9.81
C ILE A 33 -0.49 -12.29 9.00
N ILE A 34 -0.51 -12.08 7.69
CA ILE A 34 -1.46 -12.74 6.79
C ILE A 34 -1.35 -14.25 6.90
N ASN A 35 -0.14 -14.80 6.90
CA ASN A 35 0.08 -16.24 6.97
C ASN A 35 -0.34 -16.82 8.31
N LYS A 36 -0.03 -16.15 9.42
CA LYS A 36 -0.29 -16.63 10.78
C LYS A 36 -1.76 -16.43 11.20
N TYR A 37 -2.37 -15.33 10.81
CA TYR A 37 -3.68 -14.89 11.33
C TYR A 37 -4.78 -14.79 10.27
N CYS A 38 -4.60 -15.40 9.09
CA CYS A 38 -5.53 -15.31 7.96
C CYS A 38 -7.00 -15.58 8.33
N ASN A 39 -7.26 -16.57 9.16
CA ASN A 39 -8.63 -16.95 9.54
C ASN A 39 -9.27 -15.89 10.45
N ILE A 40 -8.47 -15.23 11.29
CA ILE A 40 -8.93 -14.20 12.23
C ILE A 40 -9.21 -12.90 11.47
N ILE A 41 -8.25 -12.45 10.68
CA ILE A 41 -8.35 -11.16 9.98
C ILE A 41 -9.40 -11.13 8.87
N LYS A 42 -9.88 -12.28 8.40
CA LYS A 42 -10.96 -12.39 7.39
C LYS A 42 -12.36 -12.49 7.99
N ASP A 43 -12.49 -12.65 9.30
CA ASP A 43 -13.78 -12.85 9.99
C ASP A 43 -14.43 -11.54 10.44
N PHE A 44 -14.26 -10.45 9.71
CA PHE A 44 -15.01 -9.22 9.92
C PHE A 44 -16.14 -9.07 8.89
N LYS A 45 -17.20 -8.36 9.26
CA LYS A 45 -18.39 -8.18 8.41
C LYS A 45 -18.71 -6.74 8.06
N GLY A 46 -18.10 -5.81 8.81
CA GLY A 46 -18.30 -4.38 8.66
C GLY A 46 -17.41 -3.74 7.61
N LEU A 47 -17.09 -2.50 7.82
CA LEU A 47 -16.25 -1.67 6.98
C LEU A 47 -14.77 -2.03 7.20
N TYR A 48 -14.00 -2.14 6.11
CA TYR A 48 -12.54 -2.15 6.19
C TYR A 48 -12.04 -0.71 6.22
N ILE A 49 -11.26 -0.36 7.23
CA ILE A 49 -10.68 0.96 7.39
C ILE A 49 -9.17 0.81 7.42
N GLU A 50 -8.46 1.52 6.56
CA GLU A 50 -6.99 1.53 6.56
C GLU A 50 -6.49 2.95 6.76
N LYS A 51 -5.93 3.24 7.96
CA LYS A 51 -5.25 4.49 8.26
C LYS A 51 -3.81 4.46 7.79
N PHE A 52 -3.31 5.62 7.33
CA PHE A 52 -2.00 5.74 6.70
C PHE A 52 -1.87 4.86 5.45
N PHE A 53 -2.94 4.82 4.68
CA PHE A 53 -3.02 3.98 3.48
C PHE A 53 -1.92 4.35 2.47
N SER A 54 -1.20 3.34 1.99
CA SER A 54 -0.08 3.56 1.07
C SER A 54 0.14 2.44 0.05
N ASP A 55 0.37 1.20 0.46
CA ASP A 55 0.84 0.12 -0.43
C ASP A 55 -0.26 -0.85 -0.90
N GLY A 56 -1.40 -0.85 -0.24
CA GLY A 56 -2.57 -1.65 -0.59
C GLY A 56 -2.39 -3.17 -0.43
N MET A 57 -1.37 -3.62 0.28
CA MET A 57 -1.06 -5.05 0.40
C MET A 57 -2.15 -5.81 1.14
N LEU A 58 -2.56 -5.31 2.32
CA LEU A 58 -3.60 -5.96 3.11
C LEU A 58 -4.97 -5.84 2.43
N LEU A 59 -5.29 -4.67 1.89
CA LEU A 59 -6.50 -4.42 1.11
C LEU A 59 -6.68 -5.47 0.00
N THR A 60 -5.64 -5.70 -0.81
CA THR A 60 -5.67 -6.65 -1.92
C THR A 60 -5.44 -8.10 -1.52
N HIS A 61 -5.22 -8.38 -0.25
CA HIS A 61 -5.29 -9.73 0.29
C HIS A 61 -6.69 -10.06 0.81
N LEU A 62 -7.31 -9.10 1.49
CA LEU A 62 -8.64 -9.28 2.11
C LEU A 62 -9.79 -9.11 1.10
N TYR A 63 -9.62 -8.25 0.10
CA TYR A 63 -10.65 -7.89 -0.88
C TYR A 63 -12.00 -7.51 -0.23
N PRO A 64 -12.03 -6.55 0.71
CA PRO A 64 -13.26 -6.15 1.38
C PRO A 64 -14.23 -5.53 0.37
N LYS A 65 -15.54 -5.80 0.53
CA LYS A 65 -16.56 -5.23 -0.36
C LYS A 65 -16.71 -3.72 -0.21
N THR A 66 -16.44 -3.22 1.00
CA THR A 66 -16.54 -1.80 1.35
C THR A 66 -15.30 -1.40 2.14
N ALA A 67 -14.63 -0.34 1.71
CA ALA A 67 -13.41 0.14 2.35
C ALA A 67 -13.37 1.66 2.44
N VAL A 68 -12.81 2.18 3.53
CA VAL A 68 -12.37 3.57 3.67
C VAL A 68 -10.87 3.58 3.87
N LEU A 69 -10.18 4.25 2.96
CA LEU A 69 -8.73 4.35 2.93
C LEU A 69 -8.35 5.79 3.27
N VAL A 70 -7.58 5.98 4.34
CA VAL A 70 -7.19 7.32 4.81
C VAL A 70 -5.75 7.59 4.38
N SER A 71 -5.55 8.58 3.51
CA SER A 71 -4.22 8.96 3.01
C SER A 71 -4.06 10.47 2.95
N ASP A 72 -2.92 10.95 3.43
CA ASP A 72 -2.47 12.35 3.30
C ASP A 72 -1.70 12.59 1.98
N ASN A 73 -1.39 11.53 1.23
CA ASN A 73 -0.66 11.63 -0.01
C ASN A 73 -1.62 11.64 -1.23
N PRO A 74 -1.78 12.78 -1.92
CA PRO A 74 -2.70 12.90 -3.04
C PRO A 74 -2.34 11.99 -4.22
N PHE A 75 -1.07 11.70 -4.44
CA PHE A 75 -0.64 10.80 -5.52
C PHE A 75 -1.03 9.35 -5.26
N VAL A 76 -0.99 8.91 -3.99
CA VAL A 76 -1.51 7.61 -3.58
C VAL A 76 -3.01 7.56 -3.79
N SER A 77 -3.74 8.60 -3.35
CA SER A 77 -5.19 8.70 -3.50
C SER A 77 -5.61 8.70 -4.96
N GLU A 78 -4.95 9.51 -5.81
CA GLU A 78 -5.19 9.57 -7.24
C GLU A 78 -4.94 8.20 -7.90
N PHE A 79 -3.82 7.55 -7.58
CA PHE A 79 -3.49 6.24 -8.13
C PHE A 79 -4.57 5.18 -7.86
N TYR A 80 -4.97 5.01 -6.61
CA TYR A 80 -5.95 3.97 -6.26
C TYR A 80 -7.37 4.30 -6.74
N SER A 81 -7.70 5.57 -6.90
CA SER A 81 -8.98 6.00 -7.48
C SER A 81 -9.07 5.77 -8.99
N ASP A 82 -7.93 5.74 -9.69
CA ASP A 82 -7.85 5.62 -11.16
C ASP A 82 -7.37 4.24 -11.64
N ILE A 83 -7.32 3.24 -10.76
CA ILE A 83 -6.99 1.87 -11.19
C ILE A 83 -8.04 1.34 -12.16
N SER A 84 -7.62 1.16 -13.42
CA SER A 84 -8.47 0.75 -14.53
C SER A 84 -7.66 -0.02 -15.58
N TYR A 85 -8.34 -0.60 -16.56
CA TYR A 85 -7.66 -1.19 -17.72
C TYR A 85 -6.83 -0.17 -18.50
N LYS A 86 -7.30 1.10 -18.57
CA LYS A 86 -6.53 2.18 -19.19
C LYS A 86 -5.21 2.40 -18.45
N THR A 87 -5.25 2.50 -17.12
CA THR A 87 -4.05 2.66 -16.28
C THR A 87 -3.04 1.56 -16.52
N VAL A 88 -3.48 0.31 -16.67
CA VAL A 88 -2.60 -0.82 -17.00
C VAL A 88 -1.96 -0.70 -18.38
N VAL A 89 -2.74 -0.28 -19.37
CA VAL A 89 -2.20 -0.04 -20.73
C VAL A 89 -1.16 1.07 -20.70
N ASP A 90 -1.44 2.17 -20.00
CA ASP A 90 -0.54 3.30 -19.84
C ASP A 90 0.79 2.87 -19.19
N ILE A 91 0.72 2.08 -18.10
CA ILE A 91 1.90 1.53 -17.43
C ILE A 91 2.75 0.71 -18.41
N ARG A 92 2.13 -0.15 -19.22
CA ARG A 92 2.85 -0.98 -20.20
C ARG A 92 3.52 -0.13 -21.30
N MET A 93 2.87 0.92 -21.74
CA MET A 93 3.43 1.83 -22.75
C MET A 93 4.62 2.61 -22.20
N ILE A 94 4.52 3.13 -20.96
CA ILE A 94 5.63 3.79 -20.26
C ILE A 94 6.78 2.79 -20.04
N GLU A 95 6.48 1.60 -19.55
CA GLU A 95 7.46 0.51 -19.38
C GLU A 95 8.17 0.21 -20.71
N GLY A 96 7.41 0.07 -21.79
CA GLY A 96 7.96 -0.17 -23.13
C GLY A 96 8.91 0.93 -23.60
N TYR A 97 8.68 2.19 -23.25
CA TYR A 97 9.61 3.28 -23.52
C TYR A 97 10.95 3.08 -22.79
N PHE A 98 10.92 2.80 -21.48
CA PHE A 98 12.12 2.67 -20.66
C PHE A 98 12.95 1.40 -20.99
N TYR A 99 12.36 0.38 -21.63
CA TYR A 99 13.07 -0.85 -22.04
C TYR A 99 13.59 -0.82 -23.48
N ARG A 100 13.41 0.28 -24.20
CA ARG A 100 13.98 0.39 -25.56
C ARG A 100 15.50 0.52 -25.50
N ASP A 101 16.18 -0.32 -26.25
CA ASP A 101 17.65 -0.32 -26.33
C ASP A 101 18.19 0.90 -27.09
N ASN A 102 17.38 1.50 -27.98
CA ASN A 102 17.76 2.68 -28.76
C ASN A 102 17.58 4.01 -28.00
N ILE A 103 17.22 3.99 -26.74
CA ILE A 103 17.13 5.17 -25.89
C ILE A 103 18.26 5.14 -24.88
N SER A 104 19.11 6.20 -24.87
CA SER A 104 20.24 6.26 -23.96
C SER A 104 19.78 6.38 -22.49
N GLU A 105 20.62 5.93 -21.56
CA GLU A 105 20.32 6.01 -20.13
C GLU A 105 20.16 7.45 -19.65
N GLU A 106 20.91 8.40 -20.21
CA GLU A 106 20.79 9.83 -19.91
C GLU A 106 19.39 10.35 -20.33
N LYS A 107 18.89 9.89 -21.49
CA LYS A 107 17.57 10.27 -21.97
C LYS A 107 16.46 9.66 -21.12
N LYS A 108 16.62 8.43 -20.66
CA LYS A 108 15.69 7.78 -19.71
C LYS A 108 15.66 8.54 -18.39
N GLU A 109 16.83 8.92 -17.85
CA GLU A 109 16.91 9.69 -16.62
C GLU A 109 16.29 11.10 -16.76
N GLU A 110 16.52 11.78 -17.88
CA GLU A 110 15.88 13.06 -18.20
C GLU A 110 14.34 12.91 -18.22
N THR A 111 13.84 11.88 -18.92
CA THR A 111 12.41 11.59 -19.00
C THR A 111 11.82 11.27 -17.62
N PHE A 112 12.52 10.50 -16.79
CA PHE A 112 12.12 10.22 -15.41
C PHE A 112 11.98 11.51 -14.58
N LYS A 113 12.94 12.42 -14.67
CA LYS A 113 12.88 13.73 -13.99
C LYS A 113 11.70 14.58 -14.50
N LYS A 114 11.41 14.54 -15.80
CA LYS A 114 10.25 15.23 -16.38
C LYS A 114 8.92 14.65 -15.92
N MET A 115 8.83 13.34 -15.72
CA MET A 115 7.64 12.72 -15.13
C MET A 115 7.35 13.25 -13.70
N ILE A 116 8.39 13.46 -12.87
CA ILE A 116 8.24 14.08 -11.54
C ILE A 116 7.73 15.51 -11.67
N LYS A 117 8.34 16.33 -12.52
CA LYS A 117 7.92 17.72 -12.78
C LYS A 117 6.48 17.81 -13.28
N TYR A 118 6.07 16.90 -14.15
CA TYR A 118 4.69 16.83 -14.61
C TYR A 118 3.70 16.52 -13.48
N LEU A 119 4.02 15.56 -12.62
CA LEU A 119 3.17 15.25 -11.46
C LEU A 119 3.08 16.43 -10.49
N ASN A 120 4.14 17.20 -10.33
CA ASN A 120 4.19 18.41 -9.51
C ASN A 120 3.56 19.65 -10.23
N HIS A 121 3.04 19.48 -11.45
CA HIS A 121 2.47 20.57 -12.27
C HIS A 121 3.48 21.64 -12.75
N ASP A 122 4.78 21.34 -12.74
CA ASP A 122 5.83 22.27 -13.18
C ASP A 122 5.94 22.36 -14.71
N ILE A 123 5.51 21.31 -15.43
CA ILE A 123 5.55 21.23 -16.89
C ILE A 123 4.27 20.60 -17.45
N LYS A 124 4.04 20.79 -18.76
CA LYS A 124 2.93 20.14 -19.48
C LYS A 124 3.29 18.70 -19.83
N TYR A 125 2.26 17.87 -20.08
CA TYR A 125 2.44 16.49 -20.50
C TYR A 125 3.34 16.34 -21.75
N SER A 126 3.16 17.20 -22.76
CA SER A 126 3.96 17.21 -24.00
C SER A 126 5.47 17.28 -23.74
N ASP A 127 5.89 17.88 -22.63
CA ASP A 127 7.29 18.10 -22.31
C ASP A 127 7.99 16.87 -21.75
N ILE A 128 7.21 15.83 -21.33
CA ILE A 128 7.76 14.55 -20.86
C ILE A 128 8.54 13.87 -21.98
N GLY A 129 8.00 13.88 -23.19
CA GLY A 129 8.69 13.37 -24.39
C GLY A 129 8.66 11.85 -24.57
N ILE A 130 7.70 11.14 -23.96
CA ILE A 130 7.47 9.70 -24.21
C ILE A 130 6.67 9.52 -25.50
N THR A 131 5.59 10.27 -25.66
CA THR A 131 4.75 10.33 -26.87
C THR A 131 4.03 11.67 -26.97
N ASN A 132 3.70 12.08 -28.19
CA ASN A 132 3.01 13.35 -28.46
C ASN A 132 1.53 13.17 -28.86
N TRP A 133 1.09 11.94 -29.05
CA TRP A 133 -0.24 11.63 -29.60
C TRP A 133 -1.18 10.96 -28.58
N TYR A 134 -0.67 10.61 -27.39
CA TYR A 134 -1.44 9.94 -26.35
C TYR A 134 -0.99 10.41 -24.97
N GLU A 135 -1.93 10.80 -24.13
CA GLU A 135 -1.68 11.26 -22.77
C GLU A 135 -1.92 10.12 -21.77
N PHE A 136 -0.86 9.75 -21.05
CA PHE A 136 -0.93 8.77 -19.99
C PHE A 136 -1.62 9.34 -18.75
N SER A 137 -2.34 8.48 -18.03
CA SER A 137 -2.89 8.87 -16.73
C SER A 137 -1.78 9.22 -15.74
N ARG A 138 -2.02 10.20 -14.89
CA ARG A 138 -1.10 10.58 -13.81
C ARG A 138 -0.84 9.41 -12.88
N ALA A 139 -1.88 8.59 -12.60
CA ALA A 139 -1.80 7.35 -11.85
C ALA A 139 -0.76 6.38 -12.42
N ALA A 140 -0.74 6.16 -13.74
CA ALA A 140 0.25 5.31 -14.40
C ALA A 140 1.66 5.87 -14.30
N ILE A 141 1.81 7.19 -14.50
CA ILE A 141 3.10 7.87 -14.37
C ILE A 141 3.62 7.73 -12.93
N PHE A 142 2.80 7.98 -11.92
CA PHE A 142 3.19 7.84 -10.52
C PHE A 142 3.58 6.40 -10.16
N TYR A 143 2.79 5.42 -10.61
CA TYR A 143 3.14 4.00 -10.42
C TYR A 143 4.50 3.66 -11.02
N CYS A 144 4.76 4.07 -12.25
CA CYS A 144 6.04 3.83 -12.91
C CYS A 144 7.21 4.49 -12.17
N LEU A 145 7.06 5.72 -11.69
CA LEU A 145 8.06 6.39 -10.85
C LEU A 145 8.37 5.58 -9.59
N CYS A 146 7.34 5.13 -8.87
CA CYS A 146 7.51 4.32 -7.67
C CYS A 146 8.24 2.99 -7.95
N ARG A 147 7.99 2.40 -9.11
CA ARG A 147 8.62 1.12 -9.50
C ARG A 147 10.05 1.28 -9.99
N MET A 148 10.35 2.39 -10.68
CA MET A 148 11.68 2.70 -11.21
C MET A 148 12.58 3.40 -10.17
N ALA A 149 12.04 3.89 -9.07
CA ALA A 149 12.82 4.52 -8.02
C ALA A 149 13.90 3.57 -7.47
N SER A 150 15.07 4.11 -7.16
CA SER A 150 16.22 3.36 -6.63
C SER A 150 15.90 2.66 -5.30
N SER A 151 15.05 3.29 -4.50
CA SER A 151 14.54 2.74 -3.23
C SER A 151 13.12 3.24 -3.00
N PRO A 152 12.24 2.48 -2.34
CA PRO A 152 10.97 3.00 -1.84
C PRO A 152 11.15 4.24 -0.96
N HIS A 153 12.19 4.27 -0.14
CA HIS A 153 12.52 5.40 0.75
C HIS A 153 12.97 6.67 0.01
N SER A 154 13.29 6.58 -1.29
CA SER A 154 13.59 7.75 -2.12
C SER A 154 12.33 8.42 -2.66
N ILE A 155 11.14 7.83 -2.47
CA ILE A 155 9.87 8.41 -2.90
C ILE A 155 9.36 9.25 -1.74
N LYS A 156 9.65 10.56 -1.81
CA LYS A 156 9.25 11.49 -0.76
C LYS A 156 8.14 12.40 -1.26
N TYR A 157 7.19 12.64 -0.39
CA TYR A 157 6.17 13.68 -0.52
C TYR A 157 6.28 14.58 0.71
N ASP A 158 6.55 15.85 0.51
CA ASP A 158 6.81 16.83 1.58
C ASP A 158 5.54 17.54 2.10
N GLY A 159 4.37 17.09 1.68
CA GLY A 159 3.08 17.73 1.94
C GLY A 159 2.57 18.58 0.77
N LYS A 160 3.43 18.87 -0.22
CA LYS A 160 3.11 19.67 -1.40
C LYS A 160 3.53 18.99 -2.71
N GLU A 161 4.75 18.50 -2.78
CA GLU A 161 5.37 18.01 -4.01
C GLU A 161 6.11 16.69 -3.80
N LEU A 162 6.28 15.94 -4.90
CA LEU A 162 7.21 14.82 -4.95
C LEU A 162 8.64 15.34 -5.07
N CYS A 163 9.53 14.90 -4.19
CA CYS A 163 10.90 15.38 -4.16
C CYS A 163 11.91 14.23 -4.04
N ASP A 164 13.17 14.52 -4.43
CA ASP A 164 14.36 13.66 -4.23
C ASP A 164 14.27 12.23 -4.80
N ILE A 165 13.35 11.96 -5.73
CA ILE A 165 13.22 10.63 -6.32
C ILE A 165 14.36 10.39 -7.30
N LYS A 166 15.16 9.35 -7.05
CA LYS A 166 16.26 8.92 -7.92
C LYS A 166 15.88 7.67 -8.69
N MET A 167 16.15 7.65 -9.98
CA MET A 167 15.96 6.47 -10.82
C MET A 167 16.96 5.37 -10.44
N SER A 168 16.52 4.12 -10.47
CA SER A 168 17.40 2.96 -10.30
C SER A 168 18.28 2.78 -11.55
N LYS A 169 19.58 2.63 -11.35
CA LYS A 169 20.52 2.29 -12.44
C LYS A 169 20.37 0.85 -12.95
N ALA A 170 19.76 -0.03 -12.19
CA ALA A 170 19.43 -1.37 -12.66
C ALA A 170 18.11 -1.29 -13.42
N SER A 171 18.08 -1.74 -14.67
CA SER A 171 16.85 -1.95 -15.45
C SER A 171 16.01 -3.03 -14.76
N LYS A 172 15.30 -2.65 -13.71
CA LYS A 172 14.36 -3.54 -13.05
C LYS A 172 13.10 -3.55 -13.89
N LYS A 173 12.76 -4.70 -14.46
CA LYS A 173 11.47 -4.92 -15.08
C LYS A 173 10.39 -4.37 -14.17
N ILE A 174 9.61 -3.41 -14.66
CA ILE A 174 8.46 -2.88 -13.95
C ILE A 174 7.45 -4.02 -13.90
N THR A 175 7.56 -4.87 -12.91
CA THR A 175 6.67 -6.03 -12.79
C THR A 175 5.27 -5.51 -12.57
N ASN A 176 4.41 -5.65 -13.56
CA ASN A 176 3.05 -5.15 -13.50
C ASN A 176 2.22 -6.00 -12.52
N LEU A 177 2.14 -5.56 -11.27
CA LEU A 177 1.34 -6.21 -10.23
C LEU A 177 -0.17 -6.00 -10.43
N ILE A 178 -0.54 -5.07 -11.31
CA ILE A 178 -1.94 -4.77 -11.67
C ILE A 178 -2.42 -5.67 -12.81
N ASN A 179 -1.54 -6.46 -13.43
CA ASN A 179 -1.88 -7.40 -14.51
C ASN A 179 -2.74 -8.59 -14.09
N ASP A 180 -3.38 -8.49 -12.96
CA ASP A 180 -4.33 -9.47 -12.46
C ASP A 180 -5.73 -8.89 -12.70
N ASP A 181 -6.43 -9.41 -13.70
CA ASP A 181 -7.79 -8.97 -14.05
C ASP A 181 -8.70 -8.93 -12.82
N TYR A 182 -8.49 -9.87 -11.89
CA TYR A 182 -9.23 -9.92 -10.64
C TYR A 182 -9.01 -8.66 -9.77
N LYS A 183 -7.82 -8.10 -9.74
CA LYS A 183 -7.55 -6.86 -8.98
C LYS A 183 -8.20 -5.65 -9.62
N ILE A 184 -8.12 -5.55 -10.94
CA ILE A 184 -8.77 -4.45 -11.68
C ILE A 184 -10.28 -4.51 -11.46
N ASP A 185 -10.87 -5.69 -11.60
CA ASP A 185 -12.29 -5.90 -11.35
C ASP A 185 -12.69 -5.60 -9.91
N TYR A 186 -11.82 -5.94 -8.94
CA TYR A 186 -12.03 -5.57 -7.55
C TYR A 186 -12.10 -4.06 -7.36
N PHE A 187 -11.10 -3.30 -7.80
CA PHE A 187 -11.09 -1.83 -7.67
C PHE A 187 -12.26 -1.16 -8.40
N LYS A 188 -12.72 -1.75 -9.49
CA LYS A 188 -13.88 -1.26 -10.25
C LYS A 188 -15.22 -1.50 -9.54
N ASN A 189 -15.37 -2.62 -8.83
CA ASN A 189 -16.65 -3.09 -8.29
C ASN A 189 -16.79 -2.91 -6.77
N ALA A 190 -15.70 -2.81 -6.02
CA ALA A 190 -15.74 -2.56 -4.59
C ALA A 190 -16.13 -1.11 -4.29
N LYS A 191 -16.84 -0.91 -3.18
CA LYS A 191 -17.16 0.43 -2.68
C LYS A 191 -15.98 0.95 -1.86
N ILE A 192 -14.99 1.52 -2.56
CA ILE A 192 -13.77 2.07 -1.95
C ILE A 192 -13.90 3.59 -1.92
N GLN A 193 -13.73 4.15 -0.75
CA GLN A 193 -13.67 5.59 -0.51
C GLN A 193 -12.26 5.94 -0.03
N ILE A 194 -11.61 6.92 -0.67
CA ILE A 194 -10.32 7.44 -0.21
C ILE A 194 -10.58 8.83 0.36
N VAL A 195 -10.20 9.00 1.62
CA VAL A 195 -10.47 10.23 2.37
C VAL A 195 -9.19 10.80 2.95
N LYS A 196 -9.24 12.10 3.30
CA LYS A 196 -8.15 12.78 4.00
C LYS A 196 -8.17 12.43 5.49
N PRO A 197 -7.03 12.60 6.20
CA PRO A 197 -6.92 12.28 7.63
C PRO A 197 -7.91 13.01 8.54
N GLU A 198 -8.41 14.19 8.13
CA GLU A 198 -9.33 15.00 8.93
C GLU A 198 -10.78 14.47 8.95
N VAL A 199 -11.06 13.45 8.12
CA VAL A 199 -12.41 12.85 8.08
C VAL A 199 -12.58 11.93 9.28
N GLU A 200 -13.55 12.24 10.13
CA GLU A 200 -13.91 11.42 11.26
C GLU A 200 -14.64 10.15 10.80
N ILE A 201 -14.15 8.99 11.23
CA ILE A 201 -14.76 7.69 10.97
C ILE A 201 -15.25 7.15 12.32
N LYS A 202 -16.57 6.99 12.46
CA LYS A 202 -17.14 6.43 13.70
C LYS A 202 -16.95 4.92 13.73
N PRO A 203 -16.33 4.35 14.78
CA PRO A 203 -16.09 2.93 14.88
C PRO A 203 -17.37 2.12 15.10
N HIS A 204 -17.42 0.95 14.48
CA HIS A 204 -18.46 -0.06 14.67
C HIS A 204 -17.83 -1.38 15.09
N SER A 205 -18.49 -2.19 15.92
CA SER A 205 -17.95 -3.45 16.44
C SER A 205 -17.58 -4.47 15.34
N ASP A 206 -18.29 -4.44 14.20
CA ASP A 206 -18.04 -5.33 13.07
C ASP A 206 -16.97 -4.82 12.09
N ASP A 207 -16.48 -3.58 12.27
CA ASP A 207 -15.49 -2.97 11.42
C ASP A 207 -14.10 -3.55 11.69
N PHE A 208 -13.25 -3.46 10.66
CA PHE A 208 -11.85 -3.86 10.75
C PHE A 208 -10.96 -2.65 10.51
N MET A 209 -10.14 -2.32 11.53
CA MET A 209 -9.17 -1.24 11.44
C MET A 209 -7.76 -1.76 11.16
N PHE A 210 -7.15 -1.26 10.10
CA PHE A 210 -5.72 -1.44 9.86
C PHE A 210 -4.99 -0.12 9.98
N MET A 211 -4.01 -0.07 10.88
CA MET A 211 -3.11 1.06 11.05
C MET A 211 -1.67 0.63 10.84
N ASN A 212 -0.99 1.22 9.87
CA ASN A 212 0.45 1.05 9.66
C ASN A 212 1.13 2.38 9.96
N LEU A 213 1.43 2.63 11.25
CA LEU A 213 1.90 3.93 11.74
C LEU A 213 3.23 4.34 11.08
N PRO A 214 3.28 5.43 10.29
CA PRO A 214 4.50 5.95 9.70
C PRO A 214 5.52 6.38 10.75
N LYS A 215 6.82 6.29 10.41
CA LYS A 215 7.92 6.67 11.30
C LYS A 215 7.98 8.17 11.67
N LYS A 216 7.28 9.01 10.90
CA LYS A 216 7.24 10.47 11.12
C LYS A 216 6.50 10.89 12.38
N TYR A 217 5.67 10.02 12.95
CA TYR A 217 4.87 10.30 14.13
C TYR A 217 5.67 10.08 15.40
N ASP A 218 5.53 10.99 16.35
CA ASP A 218 6.17 10.90 17.67
C ASP A 218 5.40 10.00 18.65
N SER A 219 5.86 9.95 19.89
CA SER A 219 5.29 9.10 20.92
C SER A 219 3.89 9.54 21.34
N ASN A 220 3.58 10.85 21.30
CA ASN A 220 2.27 11.36 21.65
C ASN A 220 1.27 11.01 20.57
N ASP A 221 1.63 11.24 19.31
CA ASP A 221 0.82 10.82 18.16
C ASP A 221 0.52 9.31 18.21
N ALA A 222 1.56 8.50 18.47
CA ALA A 222 1.41 7.05 18.57
C ALA A 222 0.44 6.63 19.68
N LEU A 223 0.42 7.37 20.79
CA LEU A 223 -0.50 7.15 21.92
C LEU A 223 -1.96 7.42 21.50
N GLU A 224 -2.20 8.52 20.79
CA GLU A 224 -3.54 8.90 20.31
C GLU A 224 -4.05 7.86 19.29
N PHE A 225 -3.21 7.44 18.34
CA PHE A 225 -3.58 6.42 17.38
C PHE A 225 -3.81 5.04 18.00
N ALA A 226 -3.06 4.69 19.05
CA ALA A 226 -3.31 3.48 19.80
C ALA A 226 -4.66 3.54 20.53
N ALA A 227 -5.02 4.69 21.13
CA ALA A 227 -6.32 4.91 21.77
C ALA A 227 -7.47 4.82 20.76
N GLU A 228 -7.29 5.38 19.56
CA GLU A 228 -8.26 5.25 18.48
C GLU A 228 -8.41 3.80 18.02
N PHE A 229 -7.31 3.10 17.79
CA PHE A 229 -7.34 1.68 17.39
C PHE A 229 -8.10 0.81 18.38
N MET A 230 -7.98 1.12 19.68
CA MET A 230 -8.66 0.37 20.74
C MET A 230 -10.19 0.54 20.77
N GLN A 231 -10.74 1.47 20.00
CA GLN A 231 -12.19 1.61 19.82
C GLN A 231 -12.77 0.57 18.86
N TYR A 232 -11.93 -0.12 18.08
CA TYR A 232 -12.34 -1.17 17.13
C TYR A 232 -12.13 -2.55 17.73
N ASP A 233 -13.11 -3.44 17.56
CA ASP A 233 -13.03 -4.82 18.05
C ASP A 233 -12.19 -5.73 17.15
N ASN A 234 -11.99 -5.34 15.90
CA ASN A 234 -11.19 -6.11 14.96
C ASN A 234 -10.16 -5.21 14.28
N GLY A 235 -8.92 -5.68 14.20
CA GLY A 235 -7.91 -4.89 13.49
C GLY A 235 -6.47 -5.33 13.70
N ILE A 236 -5.59 -4.62 13.02
CA ILE A 236 -4.14 -4.76 13.11
C ILE A 236 -3.55 -3.37 13.26
N PHE A 237 -2.68 -3.19 14.26
CA PHE A 237 -1.89 -1.98 14.43
C PHE A 237 -0.41 -2.32 14.32
N LEU A 238 0.29 -1.73 13.36
CA LEU A 238 1.71 -1.89 13.13
C LEU A 238 2.45 -0.61 13.49
N MET A 239 3.57 -0.74 14.20
CA MET A 239 4.47 0.36 14.50
C MET A 239 5.93 -0.10 14.50
N GLU A 240 6.84 0.85 14.58
CA GLU A 240 8.27 0.55 14.77
C GLU A 240 8.49 -0.03 16.16
N ASP A 241 9.32 -1.08 16.25
CA ASP A 241 9.76 -1.64 17.52
C ASP A 241 10.82 -0.72 18.16
N SER A 242 10.40 0.03 19.16
CA SER A 242 11.24 0.89 19.98
C SER A 242 10.83 0.80 21.43
N ASP A 243 11.73 1.11 22.35
CA ASP A 243 11.43 1.11 23.79
C ASP A 243 10.25 2.03 24.11
N VAL A 244 10.18 3.18 23.43
CA VAL A 244 9.09 4.13 23.60
C VAL A 244 7.76 3.53 23.16
N ASN A 245 7.70 2.92 21.98
CA ASN A 245 6.50 2.29 21.47
C ASN A 245 6.07 1.09 22.31
N ARG A 246 7.03 0.31 22.81
CA ARG A 246 6.75 -0.77 23.78
C ARG A 246 6.09 -0.22 25.05
N THR A 247 6.63 0.87 25.60
CA THR A 247 6.08 1.53 26.80
C THR A 247 4.68 2.08 26.57
N ILE A 248 4.36 2.57 25.36
CA ILE A 248 3.00 3.04 25.02
C ILE A 248 1.99 1.89 25.17
N PHE A 249 2.30 0.70 24.65
CA PHE A 249 1.41 -0.45 24.76
C PHE A 249 1.28 -0.95 26.19
N GLU A 250 2.35 -0.93 26.97
CA GLU A 250 2.32 -1.31 28.39
C GLU A 250 1.41 -0.36 29.20
N LYS A 251 1.42 0.95 28.93
CA LYS A 251 0.54 1.92 29.59
C LYS A 251 -0.95 1.64 29.40
N PHE A 252 -1.34 1.12 28.25
CA PHE A 252 -2.74 0.77 28.03
C PHE A 252 -3.17 -0.51 28.77
N LYS A 253 -2.27 -1.20 29.49
CA LYS A 253 -2.54 -2.51 30.14
C LYS A 253 -3.15 -3.54 29.15
N ILE A 254 -2.94 -3.31 27.87
CA ILE A 254 -3.68 -3.96 26.81
C ILE A 254 -2.87 -5.16 26.31
N ILE A 255 -1.58 -5.18 26.65
CA ILE A 255 -0.65 -6.11 26.07
C ILE A 255 0.15 -6.75 27.18
N SER A 256 -0.14 -8.01 27.46
CA SER A 256 0.89 -8.89 27.96
C SER A 256 1.92 -9.07 26.86
N LYS A 257 3.18 -9.32 27.19
CA LYS A 257 4.24 -9.62 26.18
C LYS A 257 3.85 -10.75 25.22
N LYS A 258 2.80 -11.51 25.53
CA LYS A 258 2.24 -12.61 24.76
C LYS A 258 1.27 -12.15 23.64
N GLU A 259 0.82 -10.90 23.68
CA GLU A 259 -0.21 -10.35 22.79
C GLU A 259 0.38 -9.45 21.69
N VAL A 260 1.69 -9.22 21.75
CA VAL A 260 2.45 -8.44 20.75
C VAL A 260 3.10 -9.41 19.79
N TYR A 261 2.98 -9.12 18.50
CA TYR A 261 3.71 -9.86 17.49
C TYR A 261 5.21 -9.63 17.66
N GLU A 262 5.94 -10.66 18.10
CA GLU A 262 7.36 -10.54 18.39
C GLU A 262 8.19 -10.31 17.12
N PRO A 263 9.17 -9.38 17.15
CA PRO A 263 10.04 -9.12 16.01
C PRO A 263 10.82 -10.33 15.49
N SER A 264 11.04 -11.35 16.35
CA SER A 264 11.67 -12.61 15.96
C SER A 264 10.87 -13.41 14.93
N ASP A 265 9.56 -13.23 14.88
CA ASP A 265 8.66 -13.87 13.92
C ASP A 265 8.63 -13.16 12.56
N VAL A 266 9.27 -12.00 12.47
CA VAL A 266 9.32 -11.18 11.26
C VAL A 266 10.61 -11.45 10.49
N PRO A 267 10.59 -11.62 9.16
CA PRO A 267 11.79 -11.81 8.35
C PRO A 267 12.86 -10.74 8.59
N VAL A 268 14.11 -11.12 8.42
CA VAL A 268 15.32 -10.30 8.73
C VAL A 268 15.26 -8.84 8.25
N ASN A 269 14.53 -8.57 7.16
CA ASN A 269 14.38 -7.23 6.59
C ASN A 269 13.30 -6.36 7.27
N SER A 270 12.60 -6.88 8.27
CA SER A 270 11.50 -6.21 8.98
C SER A 270 11.67 -6.27 10.49
N LYS A 271 12.89 -6.38 10.98
CA LYS A 271 13.24 -6.69 12.37
C LYS A 271 12.72 -5.70 13.43
N ASN A 272 12.16 -4.59 13.04
CA ASN A 272 11.84 -3.51 13.96
C ASN A 272 10.35 -3.15 13.89
N VAL A 273 9.48 -4.14 13.93
CA VAL A 273 8.02 -3.94 13.87
C VAL A 273 7.33 -4.63 15.02
N ILE A 274 6.50 -3.90 15.72
CA ILE A 274 5.52 -4.44 16.68
C ILE A 274 4.16 -4.47 15.97
N ALA A 275 3.43 -5.56 16.13
CA ALA A 275 2.08 -5.70 15.66
C ALA A 275 1.13 -6.05 16.80
N VAL A 276 0.00 -5.35 16.88
CA VAL A 276 -1.11 -5.70 17.77
C VAL A 276 -2.26 -6.16 16.91
N ILE A 277 -2.79 -7.34 17.22
CA ILE A 277 -3.90 -7.95 16.47
C ILE A 277 -5.08 -8.09 17.41
N ARG A 278 -6.22 -7.50 17.04
CA ARG A 278 -7.49 -7.62 17.77
C ARG A 278 -8.53 -8.35 16.93
N HIS A 279 -9.30 -9.18 17.62
CA HIS A 279 -10.46 -9.83 17.03
C HIS A 279 -11.54 -10.04 18.09
N LYS A 280 -12.76 -9.57 17.80
CA LYS A 280 -13.91 -9.63 18.74
C LYS A 280 -13.54 -9.07 20.13
N GLY A 281 -12.84 -7.94 20.14
CA GLY A 281 -12.40 -7.23 21.35
C GLY A 281 -11.23 -7.89 22.10
N LYS A 282 -10.74 -9.06 21.66
CA LYS A 282 -9.59 -9.75 22.28
C LYS A 282 -8.32 -9.49 21.47
N ILE A 283 -7.21 -9.42 22.14
CA ILE A 283 -5.87 -9.33 21.53
C ILE A 283 -5.33 -10.75 21.33
N TYR A 284 -4.67 -10.98 20.21
CA TYR A 284 -4.15 -12.28 19.79
C TYR A 284 -2.62 -12.27 19.65
N ASP A 285 -1.99 -13.37 20.05
CA ASP A 285 -0.57 -13.70 19.88
C ASP A 285 -0.21 -14.07 18.43
#